data_852d17cc599c0f1ee5604f2a52f1ea90
#
_entry.id   852d17cc599c0f1ee5604f2a52f1ea90
#
_cell.length_a   1.000
_cell.length_b   1.000
_cell.length_c   1.000
_cell.angle_alpha   90.00
_cell.angle_beta   90.00
_cell.angle_gamma   90.00
#
_symmetry.space_group_name_H-M   'P 1'
#
loop_
_entity.id
_entity.type
_entity.pdbx_description
1 polymer ?
#
loop_
_entity_poly.entity_id
_entity_poly.type
_entity_poly.pdbx_seq_one_letter_code
_entity_poly.pdbx_strand_id
1 'polypeptide(L)'
;MSYKRWMDNAFWETDEKKELNCILELEDDVGRVTRQQMFLSRHDKDGSENELFNEVVEALGEQRIDEETEARVVRKKAEAEEDKIREEEHQKARKLEKLFNYKLEAFEVEEIKNSKNRKLKAKLRRAKSKIEVDMYSIMILQEQLEAEDSGEE
;
A
#
# COMPACT_ATOMS: atom_id res chain seq x y z
N MET A 1 -12.39 -36.90 -24.01
CA MET A 1 -10.93 -36.65 -24.09
C MET A 1 -10.63 -35.45 -23.22
N SER A 2 -9.79 -35.58 -22.23
CA SER A 2 -9.36 -34.43 -21.42
C SER A 2 -8.41 -33.56 -22.24
N TYR A 3 -8.70 -32.27 -22.32
CA TYR A 3 -7.84 -31.29 -22.97
C TYR A 3 -6.83 -30.75 -21.95
N LYS A 4 -5.55 -30.73 -22.33
CA LYS A 4 -4.45 -30.22 -21.52
C LYS A 4 -3.80 -29.07 -22.27
N ARG A 5 -3.66 -27.90 -21.58
CA ARG A 5 -3.05 -26.72 -22.16
C ARG A 5 -2.17 -26.01 -21.15
N TRP A 6 -0.96 -25.64 -21.55
CA TRP A 6 -0.14 -24.70 -20.80
C TRP A 6 -0.58 -23.25 -21.08
N MET A 7 -0.78 -22.48 -20.03
CA MET A 7 -1.18 -21.08 -20.17
C MET A 7 0.01 -20.18 -20.48
N ASP A 8 -0.22 -19.13 -21.28
CA ASP A 8 0.81 -18.20 -21.79
C ASP A 8 1.42 -17.26 -20.73
N ASN A 9 1.20 -17.51 -19.44
CA ASN A 9 1.66 -16.71 -18.33
C ASN A 9 2.80 -17.36 -17.54
N ALA A 10 3.49 -18.33 -18.14
CA ALA A 10 4.67 -18.93 -17.54
C ALA A 10 5.84 -17.93 -17.47
N PHE A 11 6.59 -17.97 -16.38
CA PHE A 11 7.73 -17.10 -16.16
C PHE A 11 8.84 -17.79 -15.36
N TRP A 12 10.07 -17.32 -15.55
CA TRP A 12 11.21 -17.80 -14.79
C TRP A 12 11.19 -17.25 -13.36
N GLU A 13 11.39 -18.14 -12.37
CA GLU A 13 11.55 -17.72 -10.97
C GLU A 13 12.98 -17.27 -10.66
N THR A 14 13.96 -17.76 -11.45
CA THR A 14 15.37 -17.46 -11.28
C THR A 14 16.00 -16.95 -12.56
N ASP A 15 16.98 -16.04 -12.45
CA ASP A 15 17.73 -15.50 -13.59
C ASP A 15 18.49 -16.60 -14.37
N GLU A 16 18.82 -17.72 -13.70
CA GLU A 16 19.50 -18.86 -14.30
C GLU A 16 18.57 -19.75 -15.14
N LYS A 17 17.28 -19.43 -15.21
CA LYS A 17 16.24 -20.19 -15.93
C LYS A 17 16.17 -21.66 -15.51
N LYS A 18 16.42 -21.93 -14.23
CA LYS A 18 16.35 -23.28 -13.65
C LYS A 18 15.00 -23.62 -13.06
N GLU A 19 14.23 -22.62 -12.71
CA GLU A 19 12.93 -22.75 -12.07
C GLU A 19 11.88 -21.98 -12.85
N LEU A 20 10.77 -22.63 -13.10
CA LEU A 20 9.66 -22.12 -13.92
C LEU A 20 8.37 -22.16 -13.12
N ASN A 21 7.65 -21.06 -13.10
CA ASN A 21 6.27 -21.00 -12.63
C ASN A 21 5.34 -21.01 -13.84
N CYS A 22 4.39 -21.92 -13.86
CA CYS A 22 3.44 -22.05 -14.95
C CYS A 22 2.07 -22.50 -14.45
N ILE A 23 1.07 -22.38 -15.29
CA ILE A 23 -0.30 -22.83 -15.00
C ILE A 23 -0.69 -23.84 -16.05
N LEU A 24 -1.12 -25.01 -15.58
CA LEU A 24 -1.73 -26.05 -16.40
C LEU A 24 -3.24 -25.91 -16.34
N GLU A 25 -3.88 -25.79 -17.49
CA GLU A 25 -5.33 -25.82 -17.65
C GLU A 25 -5.74 -27.21 -18.13
N LEU A 26 -6.64 -27.82 -17.39
CA LEU A 26 -7.21 -29.15 -17.69
C LEU A 26 -8.70 -29.01 -17.89
N GLU A 27 -9.21 -29.54 -18.97
CA GLU A 27 -10.65 -29.67 -19.24
C GLU A 27 -11.05 -31.13 -19.17
N ASP A 28 -12.04 -31.45 -18.33
CA ASP A 28 -12.57 -32.80 -18.21
C ASP A 28 -13.58 -33.12 -19.36
N ASP A 29 -14.02 -34.35 -19.40
CA ASP A 29 -14.96 -34.84 -20.42
C ASP A 29 -16.36 -34.19 -20.33
N VAL A 30 -16.62 -33.43 -19.26
CA VAL A 30 -17.88 -32.70 -19.01
C VAL A 30 -17.74 -31.22 -19.31
N GLY A 31 -16.56 -30.75 -19.76
CA GLY A 31 -16.25 -29.35 -20.04
C GLY A 31 -15.93 -28.52 -18.83
N ARG A 32 -15.57 -29.11 -17.67
CA ARG A 32 -15.11 -28.39 -16.50
C ARG A 32 -13.64 -28.07 -16.64
N VAL A 33 -13.32 -26.79 -16.48
CA VAL A 33 -11.95 -26.29 -16.56
C VAL A 33 -11.36 -26.18 -15.16
N THR A 34 -10.24 -26.84 -14.95
CA THR A 34 -9.44 -26.73 -13.72
C THR A 34 -8.08 -26.14 -14.05
N ARG A 35 -7.62 -25.19 -13.23
CA ARG A 35 -6.32 -24.57 -13.37
C ARG A 35 -5.44 -24.95 -12.20
N GLN A 36 -4.27 -25.46 -12.49
CA GLN A 36 -3.28 -25.88 -11.50
C GLN A 36 -2.00 -25.08 -11.69
N GLN A 37 -1.61 -24.33 -10.66
CA GLN A 37 -0.32 -23.67 -10.65
C GLN A 37 0.77 -24.68 -10.31
N MET A 38 1.85 -24.66 -11.07
CA MET A 38 2.97 -25.56 -10.92
C MET A 38 4.27 -24.79 -10.85
N PHE A 39 5.17 -25.29 -9.99
CA PHE A 39 6.55 -24.82 -9.87
C PHE A 39 7.42 -25.98 -10.32
N LEU A 40 8.10 -25.80 -11.44
CA LEU A 40 8.91 -26.84 -12.06
C LEU A 40 10.39 -26.45 -12.03
N SER A 41 11.21 -27.37 -11.55
CA SER A 41 12.66 -27.24 -11.63
C SER A 41 13.15 -27.95 -12.89
N ARG A 42 14.22 -27.47 -13.53
CA ARG A 42 14.82 -28.07 -14.73
C ARG A 42 15.28 -29.50 -14.48
N HIS A 43 15.78 -29.76 -13.27
CA HIS A 43 16.22 -31.07 -12.84
C HIS A 43 15.40 -31.55 -11.65
N ASP A 44 15.11 -32.82 -11.64
CA ASP A 44 14.52 -33.51 -10.50
C ASP A 44 15.53 -33.68 -9.35
N LYS A 45 15.05 -34.16 -8.19
CA LYS A 45 15.89 -34.32 -6.99
C LYS A 45 17.05 -35.30 -7.17
N ASP A 46 16.93 -36.22 -8.12
CA ASP A 46 17.95 -37.19 -8.49
C ASP A 46 18.95 -36.67 -9.54
N GLY A 47 18.77 -35.42 -10.03
CA GLY A 47 19.59 -34.78 -11.05
C GLY A 47 19.18 -35.11 -12.49
N SER A 48 18.13 -35.89 -12.72
CA SER A 48 17.60 -36.14 -14.05
C SER A 48 16.85 -34.90 -14.60
N GLU A 49 16.72 -34.80 -15.91
CA GLU A 49 15.94 -33.72 -16.53
C GLU A 49 14.45 -33.92 -16.25
N ASN A 50 13.78 -32.81 -15.86
CA ASN A 50 12.33 -32.82 -15.61
C ASN A 50 11.57 -32.73 -16.93
N GLU A 51 10.89 -33.82 -17.30
CA GLU A 51 10.13 -33.92 -18.56
C GLU A 51 9.02 -32.85 -18.66
N LEU A 52 8.32 -32.55 -17.55
CA LEU A 52 7.27 -31.52 -17.54
C LEU A 52 7.85 -30.12 -17.76
N PHE A 53 9.02 -29.83 -17.22
CA PHE A 53 9.71 -28.57 -17.47
C PHE A 53 10.02 -28.41 -18.95
N ASN A 54 10.60 -29.44 -19.57
CA ASN A 54 10.92 -29.43 -21.00
C ASN A 54 9.65 -29.32 -21.86
N GLU A 55 8.56 -30.01 -21.49
CA GLU A 55 7.27 -29.91 -22.17
C GLU A 55 6.72 -28.48 -22.19
N VAL A 56 6.78 -27.77 -21.06
CA VAL A 56 6.32 -26.37 -20.98
C VAL A 56 7.16 -25.45 -21.85
N VAL A 57 8.47 -25.56 -21.74
CA VAL A 57 9.40 -24.73 -22.53
C VAL A 57 9.25 -24.98 -24.03
N GLU A 58 9.03 -26.23 -24.45
CA GLU A 58 8.78 -26.57 -25.85
C GLU A 58 7.42 -26.03 -26.32
N ALA A 59 6.38 -26.18 -25.51
CA ALA A 59 5.02 -25.75 -25.85
C ALA A 59 4.86 -24.23 -25.95
N LEU A 60 5.48 -23.45 -25.04
CA LEU A 60 5.34 -22.01 -24.99
C LEU A 60 6.45 -21.26 -25.71
N GLY A 61 7.64 -21.84 -25.81
CA GLY A 61 8.86 -21.19 -26.31
C GLY A 61 9.58 -20.35 -25.25
N GLU A 62 10.88 -20.48 -25.17
CA GLU A 62 11.73 -19.78 -24.19
C GLU A 62 11.60 -18.28 -24.30
N GLN A 63 11.59 -17.74 -25.53
CA GLN A 63 11.45 -16.29 -25.75
C GLN A 63 10.18 -15.73 -25.14
N ARG A 64 9.05 -16.44 -25.25
CA ARG A 64 7.77 -16.00 -24.70
C ARG A 64 7.75 -16.02 -23.18
N ILE A 65 8.42 -16.98 -22.57
CA ILE A 65 8.62 -17.06 -21.13
C ILE A 65 9.52 -15.90 -20.64
N ASP A 66 10.55 -15.56 -21.41
CA ASP A 66 11.42 -14.39 -21.14
C ASP A 66 10.60 -13.10 -21.15
N GLU A 67 9.83 -12.86 -22.21
CA GLU A 67 8.96 -11.68 -22.35
C GLU A 67 7.96 -11.54 -21.19
N GLU A 68 7.31 -12.63 -20.77
CA GLU A 68 6.39 -12.62 -19.63
C GLU A 68 7.13 -12.37 -18.31
N THR A 69 8.34 -12.89 -18.15
CA THR A 69 9.19 -12.65 -16.99
C THR A 69 9.54 -11.18 -16.85
N GLU A 70 9.96 -10.53 -17.95
CA GLU A 70 10.26 -9.10 -17.98
C GLU A 70 9.02 -8.26 -17.70
N ALA A 71 7.88 -8.58 -18.35
CA ALA A 71 6.62 -7.90 -18.12
C ALA A 71 6.17 -7.99 -16.66
N ARG A 72 6.39 -9.13 -16.00
CA ARG A 72 6.08 -9.34 -14.59
C ARG A 72 6.96 -8.48 -13.67
N VAL A 73 8.26 -8.35 -13.98
CA VAL A 73 9.17 -7.47 -13.22
C VAL A 73 8.70 -6.02 -13.31
N VAL A 74 8.32 -5.56 -14.50
CA VAL A 74 7.79 -4.21 -14.71
C VAL A 74 6.50 -3.99 -13.93
N ARG A 75 5.55 -4.93 -14.00
CA ARG A 75 4.28 -4.85 -13.23
C ARG A 75 4.53 -4.78 -11.74
N LYS A 76 5.37 -5.66 -11.18
CA LYS A 76 5.72 -5.64 -9.76
C LYS A 76 6.36 -4.32 -9.30
N LYS A 77 7.21 -3.71 -10.14
CA LYS A 77 7.79 -2.40 -9.83
C LYS A 77 6.75 -1.30 -9.83
N ALA A 78 5.82 -1.31 -10.78
CA ALA A 78 4.73 -0.34 -10.84
C ALA A 78 3.78 -0.49 -9.63
N GLU A 79 3.38 -1.70 -9.28
CA GLU A 79 2.56 -1.99 -8.09
C GLU A 79 3.26 -1.51 -6.79
N ALA A 80 4.56 -1.79 -6.64
CA ALA A 80 5.33 -1.35 -5.48
C ALA A 80 5.43 0.17 -5.37
N GLU A 81 5.50 0.89 -6.50
CA GLU A 81 5.50 2.35 -6.52
C GLU A 81 4.13 2.92 -6.17
N GLU A 82 3.04 2.35 -6.72
CA GLU A 82 1.67 2.71 -6.36
C GLU A 82 1.38 2.49 -4.88
N ASP A 83 1.85 1.37 -4.31
CA ASP A 83 1.69 1.08 -2.89
C ASP A 83 2.43 2.09 -2.00
N LYS A 84 3.64 2.53 -2.41
CA LYS A 84 4.36 3.60 -1.70
C LYS A 84 3.60 4.91 -1.71
N ILE A 85 3.09 5.32 -2.89
CA ILE A 85 2.31 6.55 -3.02
C ILE A 85 1.06 6.47 -2.11
N ARG A 86 0.35 5.36 -2.14
CA ARG A 86 -0.83 5.13 -1.29
C ARG A 86 -0.50 5.19 0.20
N GLU A 87 0.63 4.59 0.62
CA GLU A 87 1.08 4.64 2.00
C GLU A 87 1.45 6.06 2.44
N GLU A 88 2.15 6.83 1.59
CA GLU A 88 2.46 8.24 1.86
C GLU A 88 1.21 9.10 2.00
N GLU A 89 0.21 8.91 1.13
CA GLU A 89 -1.07 9.60 1.21
C GLU A 89 -1.81 9.25 2.49
N HIS A 90 -1.80 7.97 2.87
CA HIS A 90 -2.42 7.50 4.11
C HIS A 90 -1.75 8.10 5.35
N GLN A 91 -0.41 8.20 5.34
CA GLN A 91 0.33 8.84 6.43
C GLN A 91 0.04 10.34 6.52
N LYS A 92 -0.07 11.04 5.38
CA LYS A 92 -0.46 12.46 5.34
C LYS A 92 -1.87 12.66 5.91
N ALA A 93 -2.82 11.82 5.49
CA ALA A 93 -4.19 11.86 6.00
C ALA A 93 -4.26 11.64 7.52
N ARG A 94 -3.54 10.64 8.04
CA ARG A 94 -3.45 10.39 9.49
C ARG A 94 -2.84 11.55 10.27
N LYS A 95 -1.81 12.22 9.71
CA LYS A 95 -1.22 13.41 10.36
C LYS A 95 -2.21 14.56 10.43
N LEU A 96 -2.96 14.81 9.35
CA LEU A 96 -4.00 15.83 9.32
C LEU A 96 -5.15 15.53 10.29
N GLU A 97 -5.60 14.29 10.36
CA GLU A 97 -6.63 13.85 11.31
C GLU A 97 -6.18 14.04 12.76
N LYS A 98 -4.94 13.65 13.11
CA LYS A 98 -4.37 13.85 14.43
C LYS A 98 -4.31 15.34 14.79
N LEU A 99 -3.91 16.20 13.85
CA LEU A 99 -3.87 17.65 14.08
C LEU A 99 -5.28 18.23 14.23
N PHE A 100 -6.25 17.74 13.45
CA PHE A 100 -7.64 18.15 13.57
C PHE A 100 -8.22 17.79 14.94
N ASN A 101 -8.02 16.58 15.40
CA ASN A 101 -8.48 16.13 16.72
C ASN A 101 -7.81 16.93 17.84
N TYR A 102 -6.51 17.21 17.72
CA TYR A 102 -5.80 18.02 18.69
C TYR A 102 -6.36 19.46 18.78
N LYS A 103 -6.76 20.06 17.66
CA LYS A 103 -7.47 21.34 17.65
C LYS A 103 -8.84 21.26 18.31
N LEU A 104 -9.58 20.18 18.06
CA LEU A 104 -10.87 19.99 18.72
C LEU A 104 -10.70 19.93 20.24
N GLU A 105 -9.75 19.14 20.74
CA GLU A 105 -9.43 19.06 22.17
C GLU A 105 -9.10 20.43 22.76
N ALA A 106 -8.33 21.26 22.05
CA ALA A 106 -8.03 22.62 22.50
C ALA A 106 -9.29 23.49 22.60
N PHE A 107 -10.25 23.35 21.68
CA PHE A 107 -11.52 24.08 21.73
C PHE A 107 -12.53 23.53 22.75
N GLU A 108 -12.30 22.35 23.33
CA GLU A 108 -13.09 21.82 24.45
C GLU A 108 -12.73 22.46 25.78
N VAL A 109 -11.56 23.08 25.90
CA VAL A 109 -11.17 23.86 27.08
C VAL A 109 -12.11 25.06 27.20
N GLU A 110 -12.81 25.17 28.35
CA GLU A 110 -13.88 26.15 28.55
C GLU A 110 -13.40 27.59 28.37
N GLU A 111 -12.22 27.89 28.86
CA GLU A 111 -11.58 29.21 28.78
C GLU A 111 -11.33 29.59 27.29
N ILE A 112 -10.89 28.63 26.46
CA ILE A 112 -10.67 28.86 25.05
C ILE A 112 -12.03 28.97 24.32
N LYS A 113 -12.97 28.12 24.66
CA LYS A 113 -14.33 28.12 24.10
C LYS A 113 -15.05 29.44 24.33
N ASN A 114 -14.95 29.97 25.54
CA ASN A 114 -15.64 31.20 25.99
C ASN A 114 -14.85 32.49 25.68
N SER A 115 -13.58 32.40 25.25
CA SER A 115 -12.78 33.55 24.89
C SER A 115 -13.46 34.43 23.83
N LYS A 116 -13.46 35.74 24.05
CA LYS A 116 -13.97 36.76 23.10
C LYS A 116 -12.97 37.10 22.00
N ASN A 117 -11.71 36.66 22.10
CA ASN A 117 -10.67 36.92 21.10
C ASN A 117 -10.86 36.10 19.83
N ARG A 118 -11.69 36.62 18.91
CA ARG A 118 -11.97 36.01 17.63
C ARG A 118 -10.72 35.86 16.75
N LYS A 119 -9.73 36.75 16.86
CA LYS A 119 -8.51 36.72 16.05
C LYS A 119 -7.63 35.54 16.45
N LEU A 120 -7.39 35.32 17.74
CA LEU A 120 -6.59 34.21 18.24
C LEU A 120 -7.33 32.86 17.97
N LYS A 121 -8.64 32.79 18.16
CA LYS A 121 -9.44 31.62 17.81
C LYS A 121 -9.36 31.28 16.31
N ALA A 122 -9.33 32.28 15.44
CA ALA A 122 -9.16 32.08 14.00
C ALA A 122 -7.75 31.55 13.67
N LYS A 123 -6.70 32.03 14.34
CA LYS A 123 -5.33 31.53 14.20
C LYS A 123 -5.24 30.07 14.69
N LEU A 124 -5.85 29.74 15.83
CA LEU A 124 -5.91 28.39 16.36
C LEU A 124 -6.57 27.41 15.36
N ARG A 125 -7.69 27.80 14.74
CA ARG A 125 -8.33 26.96 13.71
C ARG A 125 -7.44 26.73 12.50
N ARG A 126 -6.63 27.72 12.12
CA ARG A 126 -5.73 27.67 10.95
C ARG A 126 -4.34 27.09 11.25
N ALA A 127 -4.04 26.77 12.51
CA ALA A 127 -2.77 26.21 12.93
C ALA A 127 -2.39 25.00 12.09
N LYS A 128 -1.12 24.91 11.69
CA LYS A 128 -0.60 23.85 10.82
C LYS A 128 0.21 22.79 11.59
N SER A 129 0.46 23.05 12.87
CA SER A 129 1.21 22.14 13.74
C SER A 129 0.65 22.15 15.16
N LYS A 130 0.97 21.12 15.94
CA LYS A 130 0.62 21.05 17.38
C LYS A 130 1.22 22.23 18.15
N ILE A 131 2.45 22.59 17.84
CA ILE A 131 3.15 23.71 18.48
C ILE A 131 2.37 25.03 18.28
N GLU A 132 1.86 25.28 17.08
CA GLU A 132 1.02 26.47 16.83
C GLU A 132 -0.30 26.40 17.59
N VAL A 133 -0.90 25.20 17.71
CA VAL A 133 -2.13 25.01 18.53
C VAL A 133 -1.85 25.36 19.97
N ASP A 134 -0.77 24.84 20.55
CA ASP A 134 -0.39 25.10 21.94
C ASP A 134 -0.08 26.59 22.17
N MET A 135 0.68 27.20 21.26
CA MET A 135 1.03 28.64 21.35
C MET A 135 -0.22 29.53 21.37
N TYR A 136 -1.14 29.34 20.43
CA TYR A 136 -2.37 30.14 20.39
C TYR A 136 -3.30 29.83 21.56
N SER A 137 -3.36 28.58 22.04
CA SER A 137 -4.10 28.21 23.24
C SER A 137 -3.57 28.95 24.47
N ILE A 138 -2.25 28.96 24.68
CA ILE A 138 -1.60 29.66 25.79
C ILE A 138 -1.88 31.17 25.71
N MET A 139 -1.78 31.78 24.53
CA MET A 139 -2.07 33.22 24.35
C MET A 139 -3.52 33.54 24.72
N ILE A 140 -4.48 32.70 24.39
CA ILE A 140 -5.89 32.88 24.76
C ILE A 140 -6.07 32.78 26.27
N LEU A 141 -5.44 31.80 26.91
CA LEU A 141 -5.51 31.60 28.37
C LEU A 141 -4.85 32.75 29.15
N GLN A 142 -3.71 33.25 28.66
CA GLN A 142 -3.04 34.42 29.29
C GLN A 142 -3.91 35.66 29.23
N GLU A 143 -4.53 35.97 28.08
CA GLU A 143 -5.45 37.14 28.00
C GLU A 143 -6.65 37.03 28.96
N GLN A 144 -7.11 35.82 29.23
CA GLN A 144 -8.22 35.64 30.17
C GLN A 144 -7.78 35.85 31.64
N LEU A 145 -6.62 35.30 32.00
CA LEU A 145 -6.05 35.51 33.32
C LEU A 145 -5.81 37.03 33.61
N GLU A 146 -5.24 37.74 32.62
CA GLU A 146 -5.04 39.20 32.73
C GLU A 146 -6.36 39.98 32.83
N ALA A 147 -7.43 39.49 32.18
CA ALA A 147 -8.75 40.11 32.27
C ALA A 147 -9.43 39.86 33.62
N GLU A 148 -9.20 38.71 34.24
CA GLU A 148 -9.71 38.35 35.56
C GLU A 148 -8.99 39.18 36.64
N ASP A 149 -7.66 39.27 36.58
CA ASP A 149 -6.85 40.06 37.52
C ASP A 149 -7.15 41.58 37.48
N SER A 150 -7.56 42.09 36.30
CA SER A 150 -7.92 43.51 36.15
C SER A 150 -9.39 43.81 36.49
N GLY A 151 -10.20 42.82 36.76
CA GLY A 151 -11.61 42.97 37.13
C GLY A 151 -11.91 42.91 38.63
N GLU A 152 -10.88 42.70 39.49
CA GLU A 152 -11.00 42.67 40.95
C GLU A 152 -10.69 44.05 41.63
N GLU A 153 -10.55 45.11 40.84
CA GLU A 153 -10.59 46.51 41.35
C GLU A 153 -12.01 47.08 41.06
#